data_ec699bb345d2622d9efb327fb21cc6da
#
_entry.id   ec699bb345d2622d9efb327fb21cc6da
#
_cell.length_a   1.000
_cell.length_b   1.000
_cell.length_c   1.000
_cell.angle_alpha   90.00
_cell.angle_beta   90.00
_cell.angle_gamma   90.00
#
_symmetry.space_group_name_H-M   'P 1'
#
loop_
_entity.id
_entity.type
_entity.pdbx_description
1 polymer ?
#
loop_
_entity_poly.entity_id
_entity_poly.type
_entity_poly.pdbx_seq_one_letter_code
_entity_poly.pdbx_strand_id
1 'polypeptide(L)'
;MDTPDNREGLRSVNFGPGFHAGVGRHVDRAAYDRCTGDWSRLFVPAVLAAAEVVATDRILDVATGPGEAAALALAQVGPAGLVVGADISLAMLDAAQTRLAGTRFRPVVADGQGLPFADGTFDAVLCQLGLMFFPDPAQGLHEFRRVLRPRRRAAVCVVSTRERAPMWGVLAEILTRYLPDQQEVLRLIFTLADAGRLERLLATAGFREISVTRETREHSFASFDDYWDPLEEAPGSLAQAYRALPDARRQAVREEVRTRLAPFEVDGRLVMRIEMLIGAGRA
;
A
#
# COMPACT_ATOMS: atom_id res chain seq x y z
N MET A 1 9.25 -30.71 -9.65
CA MET A 1 10.30 -29.70 -9.70
C MET A 1 10.05 -28.81 -8.49
N ASP A 2 10.81 -29.07 -7.42
CA ASP A 2 10.73 -28.30 -6.19
C ASP A 2 11.19 -26.87 -6.47
N THR A 3 10.30 -25.90 -6.21
CA THR A 3 10.65 -24.48 -6.17
C THR A 3 11.64 -24.30 -5.02
N PRO A 4 12.81 -23.67 -5.21
CA PRO A 4 13.72 -23.39 -4.12
C PRO A 4 13.00 -22.54 -3.06
N ASP A 5 13.16 -22.95 -1.79
CA ASP A 5 12.61 -22.20 -0.65
C ASP A 5 13.30 -20.83 -0.54
N ASN A 6 12.66 -19.80 -1.13
CA ASN A 6 13.17 -18.45 -1.19
C ASN A 6 13.05 -17.70 0.17
N ARG A 7 12.72 -18.43 1.24
CA ARG A 7 12.44 -17.85 2.57
C ARG A 7 13.67 -17.31 3.29
N GLU A 8 14.87 -17.81 2.99
CA GLU A 8 16.09 -17.34 3.64
C GLU A 8 16.57 -15.99 3.13
N GLY A 9 16.43 -15.71 1.84
CA GLY A 9 16.79 -14.42 1.24
C GLY A 9 15.91 -13.26 1.72
N LEU A 10 14.63 -13.52 1.99
CA LEU A 10 13.66 -12.51 2.44
C LEU A 10 13.86 -12.05 3.88
N ARG A 11 14.53 -12.85 4.72
CA ARG A 11 14.80 -12.51 6.13
C ARG A 11 15.78 -11.34 6.32
N SER A 12 16.54 -10.99 5.30
CA SER A 12 17.54 -9.92 5.35
C SER A 12 17.06 -8.59 4.78
N VAL A 13 15.89 -8.54 4.14
CA VAL A 13 15.37 -7.33 3.50
C VAL A 13 14.60 -6.50 4.52
N ASN A 14 15.06 -5.29 4.79
CA ASN A 14 14.43 -4.37 5.72
C ASN A 14 13.56 -3.36 4.95
N PHE A 15 12.26 -3.62 4.86
CA PHE A 15 11.26 -2.74 4.24
C PHE A 15 10.78 -1.62 5.18
N GLY A 16 11.56 -1.26 6.17
CA GLY A 16 11.18 -0.33 7.21
C GLY A 16 10.45 -1.01 8.38
N PRO A 17 10.35 -0.31 9.52
CA PRO A 17 9.72 -0.85 10.73
C PRO A 17 8.25 -1.16 10.45
N GLY A 18 7.85 -2.38 10.73
CA GLY A 18 6.48 -2.87 10.59
C GLY A 18 6.16 -3.68 9.35
N PHE A 19 7.04 -3.67 8.37
CA PHE A 19 6.91 -4.47 7.15
C PHE A 19 8.05 -5.48 7.09
N HIS A 20 8.04 -6.47 7.96
CA HIS A 20 9.00 -7.56 7.93
C HIS A 20 8.36 -8.79 7.31
N ALA A 21 9.16 -9.61 6.65
CA ALA A 21 8.86 -11.02 6.37
C ALA A 21 8.69 -11.81 7.69
N GLY A 22 8.03 -11.20 8.67
CA GLY A 22 7.94 -11.65 10.04
C GLY A 22 7.08 -12.88 10.14
N VAL A 23 7.72 -13.97 10.50
CA VAL A 23 7.12 -15.20 10.96
C VAL A 23 6.20 -14.88 12.14
N GLY A 24 4.90 -15.17 12.01
CA GLY A 24 4.08 -15.50 13.16
C GLY A 24 3.18 -14.42 13.76
N ARG A 25 2.92 -13.27 13.13
CA ARG A 25 1.83 -12.38 13.57
C ARG A 25 0.60 -12.59 12.70
N HIS A 26 -0.47 -13.02 13.33
CA HIS A 26 -1.81 -13.03 12.70
C HIS A 26 -2.21 -11.58 12.40
N VAL A 27 -2.69 -11.32 11.19
CA VAL A 27 -3.29 -10.03 10.82
C VAL A 27 -4.76 -10.10 11.18
N ASP A 28 -5.20 -9.30 12.13
CA ASP A 28 -6.63 -9.08 12.34
C ASP A 28 -7.16 -8.30 11.13
N ARG A 29 -7.87 -9.03 10.26
CA ARG A 29 -8.43 -8.47 9.03
C ARG A 29 -9.43 -7.37 9.31
N ALA A 30 -10.28 -7.52 10.34
CA ALA A 30 -11.30 -6.52 10.65
C ALA A 30 -10.66 -5.21 11.13
N ALA A 31 -9.61 -5.29 11.96
CA ALA A 31 -8.83 -4.12 12.37
C ALA A 31 -8.12 -3.49 11.16
N TYR A 32 -7.52 -4.30 10.28
CA TYR A 32 -6.89 -3.79 9.05
C TYR A 32 -7.90 -3.11 8.12
N ASP A 33 -9.07 -3.69 7.92
CA ASP A 33 -10.12 -3.13 7.07
C ASP A 33 -10.55 -1.76 7.60
N ARG A 34 -10.81 -1.61 8.89
CA ARG A 34 -11.14 -0.33 9.52
C ARG A 34 -10.01 0.70 9.42
N CYS A 35 -8.76 0.25 9.61
CA CYS A 35 -7.60 1.16 9.57
C CYS A 35 -7.21 1.57 8.15
N THR A 36 -7.25 0.65 7.20
CA THR A 36 -6.67 0.84 5.86
C THR A 36 -7.60 0.40 4.74
N GLY A 37 -8.24 -0.77 4.85
CA GLY A 37 -9.00 -1.38 3.76
C GLY A 37 -10.18 -0.53 3.30
N ASP A 38 -10.97 0.01 4.23
CA ASP A 38 -12.23 0.69 3.92
C ASP A 38 -12.05 1.96 3.08
N TRP A 39 -11.01 2.75 3.32
CA TRP A 39 -10.74 3.94 2.53
C TRP A 39 -9.84 3.64 1.32
N SER A 40 -8.87 2.71 1.44
CA SER A 40 -7.92 2.41 0.36
C SER A 40 -8.59 1.82 -0.88
N ARG A 41 -9.63 0.99 -0.68
CA ARG A 41 -10.41 0.41 -1.78
C ARG A 41 -11.09 1.46 -2.67
N LEU A 42 -11.32 2.68 -2.17
CA LEU A 42 -11.91 3.77 -2.95
C LEU A 42 -11.03 4.22 -4.13
N PHE A 43 -9.73 3.92 -4.07
CA PHE A 43 -8.76 4.28 -5.11
C PHE A 43 -8.50 3.15 -6.11
N VAL A 44 -8.85 1.90 -5.77
CA VAL A 44 -8.61 0.74 -6.64
C VAL A 44 -9.19 0.88 -8.04
N PRO A 45 -10.45 1.37 -8.23
CA PRO A 45 -10.99 1.56 -9.58
C PRO A 45 -10.12 2.45 -10.47
N ALA A 46 -9.53 3.52 -9.91
CA ALA A 46 -8.63 4.41 -10.65
C ALA A 46 -7.29 3.72 -10.97
N VAL A 47 -6.76 2.87 -10.07
CA VAL A 47 -5.56 2.06 -10.32
C VAL A 47 -5.81 1.05 -11.44
N LEU A 48 -6.94 0.34 -11.40
CA LEU A 48 -7.32 -0.63 -12.44
C LEU A 48 -7.50 0.04 -13.82
N ALA A 49 -8.13 1.22 -13.84
CA ALA A 49 -8.29 2.01 -15.05
C ALA A 49 -6.94 2.49 -15.61
N ALA A 50 -6.02 2.98 -14.75
CA ALA A 50 -4.69 3.43 -15.14
C ALA A 50 -3.82 2.29 -15.68
N ALA A 51 -4.00 1.05 -15.17
CA ALA A 51 -3.37 -0.16 -15.67
C ALA A 51 -4.05 -0.74 -16.91
N GLU A 52 -5.14 -0.14 -17.39
CA GLU A 52 -5.96 -0.62 -18.53
C GLU A 52 -6.39 -2.09 -18.38
N VAL A 53 -6.79 -2.47 -17.15
CA VAL A 53 -7.24 -3.83 -16.84
C VAL A 53 -8.53 -4.15 -17.57
N VAL A 54 -8.56 -5.30 -18.27
CA VAL A 54 -9.73 -5.79 -18.99
C VAL A 54 -10.09 -7.21 -18.55
N ALA A 55 -11.26 -7.67 -19.00
CA ALA A 55 -11.70 -9.04 -18.75
C ALA A 55 -10.67 -10.06 -19.23
N THR A 56 -10.52 -11.15 -18.50
CA THR A 56 -9.59 -12.28 -18.77
C THR A 56 -8.11 -11.99 -18.52
N ASP A 57 -7.72 -10.76 -18.17
CA ASP A 57 -6.31 -10.43 -17.89
C ASP A 57 -5.73 -11.30 -16.76
N ARG A 58 -4.42 -11.53 -16.87
CA ARG A 58 -3.58 -12.10 -15.83
C ARG A 58 -2.85 -10.96 -15.12
N ILE A 59 -3.27 -10.67 -13.90
CA ILE A 59 -2.78 -9.52 -13.12
C ILE A 59 -1.79 -9.98 -12.06
N LEU A 60 -0.74 -9.18 -11.84
CA LEU A 60 0.10 -9.23 -10.65
C LEU A 60 -0.24 -8.04 -9.76
N ASP A 61 -0.61 -8.30 -8.52
CA ASP A 61 -0.82 -7.30 -7.46
C ASP A 61 0.34 -7.39 -6.48
N VAL A 62 1.27 -6.44 -6.55
CA VAL A 62 2.50 -6.41 -5.74
C VAL A 62 2.27 -5.61 -4.47
N ALA A 63 2.76 -6.13 -3.34
CA ALA A 63 2.38 -5.69 -2.00
C ALA A 63 0.85 -5.79 -1.81
N THR A 64 0.30 -6.95 -2.17
CA THR A 64 -1.15 -7.19 -2.19
C THR A 64 -1.80 -7.05 -0.81
N GLY A 65 -1.01 -7.12 0.26
CA GLY A 65 -1.52 -7.08 1.62
C GLY A 65 -2.60 -8.15 1.84
N PRO A 66 -3.72 -7.83 2.54
CA PRO A 66 -4.81 -8.77 2.74
C PRO A 66 -5.78 -8.83 1.53
N GLY A 67 -5.34 -8.38 0.34
CA GLY A 67 -6.03 -8.62 -0.92
C GLY A 67 -7.11 -7.61 -1.32
N GLU A 68 -7.04 -6.35 -0.87
CA GLU A 68 -8.02 -5.30 -1.20
C GLU A 68 -8.07 -5.02 -2.71
N ALA A 69 -6.93 -4.71 -3.33
CA ALA A 69 -6.86 -4.44 -4.76
C ALA A 69 -7.12 -5.72 -5.56
N ALA A 70 -6.58 -6.86 -5.11
CA ALA A 70 -6.81 -8.16 -5.73
C ALA A 70 -8.30 -8.53 -5.81
N ALA A 71 -9.11 -8.22 -4.77
CA ALA A 71 -10.55 -8.49 -4.76
C ALA A 71 -11.28 -7.76 -5.89
N LEU A 72 -11.01 -6.46 -6.06
CA LEU A 72 -11.64 -5.66 -7.11
C LEU A 72 -11.08 -6.03 -8.50
N ALA A 73 -9.79 -6.36 -8.58
CA ALA A 73 -9.18 -6.87 -9.81
C ALA A 73 -9.84 -8.18 -10.28
N LEU A 74 -10.07 -9.14 -9.36
CA LEU A 74 -10.78 -10.38 -9.67
C LEU A 74 -12.19 -10.14 -10.20
N ALA A 75 -12.92 -9.21 -9.59
CA ALA A 75 -14.26 -8.84 -10.05
C ALA A 75 -14.22 -8.28 -11.49
N GLN A 76 -13.21 -7.47 -11.83
CA GLN A 76 -13.07 -6.87 -13.15
C GLN A 76 -12.62 -7.87 -14.22
N VAL A 77 -11.64 -8.73 -13.92
CA VAL A 77 -11.15 -9.71 -14.90
C VAL A 77 -12.11 -10.89 -15.11
N GLY A 78 -13.03 -11.12 -14.18
CA GLY A 78 -14.05 -12.15 -14.27
C GLY A 78 -13.49 -13.59 -14.12
N PRO A 79 -14.35 -14.59 -14.38
CA PRO A 79 -14.04 -16.00 -14.07
C PRO A 79 -12.90 -16.60 -14.91
N ALA A 80 -12.59 -16.05 -16.07
CA ALA A 80 -11.48 -16.50 -16.92
C ALA A 80 -10.16 -15.81 -16.59
N GLY A 81 -10.19 -14.66 -15.88
CA GLY A 81 -9.00 -13.94 -15.45
C GLY A 81 -8.26 -14.61 -14.30
N LEU A 82 -7.09 -14.10 -13.94
CA LEU A 82 -6.27 -14.58 -12.83
C LEU A 82 -5.62 -13.40 -12.12
N VAL A 83 -5.64 -13.42 -10.79
CA VAL A 83 -4.84 -12.47 -10.00
C VAL A 83 -3.82 -13.22 -9.16
N VAL A 84 -2.55 -12.87 -9.33
CA VAL A 84 -1.46 -13.30 -8.48
C VAL A 84 -1.16 -12.17 -7.51
N GLY A 85 -1.25 -12.42 -6.21
CA GLY A 85 -0.91 -11.46 -5.16
C GLY A 85 0.48 -11.78 -4.62
N ALA A 86 1.43 -10.86 -4.79
CA ALA A 86 2.77 -10.97 -4.24
C ALA A 86 2.90 -10.06 -3.01
N ASP A 87 3.41 -10.61 -1.90
CA ASP A 87 3.71 -9.84 -0.69
C ASP A 87 4.90 -10.47 0.04
N ILE A 88 5.66 -9.64 0.76
CA ILE A 88 6.76 -10.14 1.59
C ILE A 88 6.25 -10.76 2.89
N SER A 89 5.07 -10.37 3.34
CA SER A 89 4.45 -10.84 4.60
C SER A 89 3.56 -12.05 4.36
N LEU A 90 3.98 -13.20 4.90
CA LEU A 90 3.17 -14.41 4.87
C LEU A 90 1.82 -14.21 5.57
N ALA A 91 1.79 -13.47 6.69
CA ALA A 91 0.56 -13.20 7.42
C ALA A 91 -0.45 -12.38 6.60
N MET A 92 0.01 -11.44 5.77
CA MET A 92 -0.84 -10.71 4.82
C MET A 92 -1.39 -11.63 3.74
N LEU A 93 -0.57 -12.50 3.19
CA LEU A 93 -1.00 -13.47 2.18
C LEU A 93 -2.00 -14.50 2.72
N ASP A 94 -1.85 -14.95 3.96
CA ASP A 94 -2.81 -15.84 4.63
C ASP A 94 -4.18 -15.13 4.78
N ALA A 95 -4.17 -13.86 5.15
CA ALA A 95 -5.39 -13.05 5.22
C ALA A 95 -6.03 -12.85 3.82
N ALA A 96 -5.22 -12.58 2.79
CA ALA A 96 -5.67 -12.46 1.41
C ALA A 96 -6.25 -13.78 0.89
N GLN A 97 -5.59 -14.90 1.15
CA GLN A 97 -6.07 -16.23 0.75
C GLN A 97 -7.40 -16.57 1.40
N THR A 98 -7.56 -16.22 2.68
CA THR A 98 -8.83 -16.41 3.40
C THR A 98 -9.94 -15.55 2.81
N ARG A 99 -9.65 -14.25 2.53
CA ARG A 99 -10.60 -13.31 1.92
C ARG A 99 -11.06 -13.77 0.53
N LEU A 100 -10.13 -14.28 -0.26
CA LEU A 100 -10.32 -14.60 -1.67
C LEU A 100 -10.48 -16.10 -1.93
N ALA A 101 -10.84 -16.87 -0.88
CA ALA A 101 -11.07 -18.29 -1.01
C ALA A 101 -12.16 -18.60 -2.08
N GLY A 102 -11.93 -19.65 -2.86
CA GLY A 102 -12.85 -20.04 -3.94
C GLY A 102 -12.73 -19.22 -5.24
N THR A 103 -11.84 -18.20 -5.27
CA THR A 103 -11.58 -17.40 -6.46
C THR A 103 -10.32 -17.86 -7.21
N ARG A 104 -10.02 -17.20 -8.34
CA ARG A 104 -8.75 -17.41 -9.07
C ARG A 104 -7.63 -16.51 -8.55
N PHE A 105 -7.53 -16.35 -7.24
CA PHE A 105 -6.41 -15.72 -6.56
C PHE A 105 -5.29 -16.73 -6.30
N ARG A 106 -4.02 -16.29 -6.44
CA ARG A 106 -2.84 -17.10 -6.12
C ARG A 106 -1.85 -16.26 -5.32
N PRO A 107 -1.65 -16.54 -4.01
CA PRO A 107 -0.67 -15.85 -3.19
C PRO A 107 0.74 -16.35 -3.48
N VAL A 108 1.72 -15.45 -3.48
CA VAL A 108 3.14 -15.74 -3.66
C VAL A 108 3.95 -14.88 -2.68
N VAL A 109 4.77 -15.50 -1.84
CA VAL A 109 5.72 -14.77 -1.00
C VAL A 109 6.86 -14.28 -1.87
N ALA A 110 7.01 -12.96 -2.02
CA ALA A 110 8.05 -12.37 -2.84
C ALA A 110 8.40 -10.95 -2.41
N ASP A 111 9.67 -10.56 -2.62
CA ASP A 111 10.10 -9.18 -2.66
C ASP A 111 9.72 -8.56 -4.02
N GLY A 112 9.03 -7.43 -4.00
CA GLY A 112 8.67 -6.71 -5.23
C GLY A 112 9.87 -6.19 -6.02
N GLN A 113 11.07 -6.18 -5.42
CA GLN A 113 12.33 -5.80 -6.07
C GLN A 113 13.05 -6.97 -6.72
N GLY A 114 12.53 -8.20 -6.61
CA GLY A 114 13.08 -9.42 -7.18
C GLY A 114 11.98 -10.45 -7.39
N LEU A 115 11.07 -10.19 -8.34
CA LEU A 115 9.89 -11.00 -8.57
C LEU A 115 10.22 -12.37 -9.17
N PRO A 116 9.72 -13.48 -8.61
CA PRO A 116 10.03 -14.84 -9.06
C PRO A 116 9.22 -15.26 -10.29
N PHE A 117 9.05 -14.35 -11.26
CA PHE A 117 8.29 -14.60 -12.48
C PHE A 117 9.15 -14.35 -13.71
N ALA A 118 8.88 -15.09 -14.78
CA ALA A 118 9.53 -14.87 -16.07
C ALA A 118 9.08 -13.52 -16.67
N ASP A 119 9.92 -13.01 -17.58
CA ASP A 119 9.62 -11.82 -18.35
C ASP A 119 8.31 -11.99 -19.14
N GLY A 120 7.53 -10.94 -19.27
CA GLY A 120 6.33 -10.93 -20.08
C GLY A 120 5.24 -11.91 -19.60
N THR A 121 5.12 -12.13 -18.29
CA THR A 121 4.15 -13.07 -17.71
C THR A 121 2.75 -12.48 -17.55
N PHE A 122 2.63 -11.18 -17.22
CA PHE A 122 1.39 -10.55 -16.80
C PHE A 122 0.86 -9.54 -17.83
N ASP A 123 -0.46 -9.39 -17.84
CA ASP A 123 -1.16 -8.40 -18.66
C ASP A 123 -1.26 -7.04 -17.94
N ALA A 124 -1.25 -7.01 -16.62
CA ALA A 124 -1.17 -5.79 -15.82
C ALA A 124 -0.40 -6.04 -14.53
N VAL A 125 0.29 -5.01 -14.03
CA VAL A 125 0.91 -4.99 -12.70
C VAL A 125 0.33 -3.84 -11.89
N LEU A 126 -0.13 -4.15 -10.68
CA LEU A 126 -0.65 -3.19 -9.73
C LEU A 126 0.27 -3.13 -8.50
N CYS A 127 0.39 -1.97 -7.88
CA CYS A 127 1.01 -1.84 -6.57
C CYS A 127 0.30 -0.72 -5.82
N GLN A 128 -0.64 -1.10 -4.94
CA GLN A 128 -1.39 -0.15 -4.14
C GLN A 128 -0.78 0.02 -2.76
N LEU A 129 -0.34 1.24 -2.43
CA LEU A 129 0.24 1.62 -1.14
C LEU A 129 1.47 0.80 -0.71
N GLY A 130 2.17 0.18 -1.67
CA GLY A 130 3.36 -0.64 -1.42
C GLY A 130 4.66 0.06 -1.77
N LEU A 131 4.74 0.66 -2.97
CA LEU A 131 6.00 1.12 -3.58
C LEU A 131 6.78 2.13 -2.71
N MET A 132 6.09 2.99 -1.95
CA MET A 132 6.73 3.97 -1.07
C MET A 132 7.53 3.36 0.09
N PHE A 133 7.32 2.08 0.37
CA PHE A 133 8.05 1.33 1.40
C PHE A 133 9.22 0.50 0.84
N PHE A 134 9.40 0.47 -0.47
CA PHE A 134 10.52 -0.26 -1.07
C PHE A 134 11.84 0.46 -0.76
N PRO A 135 12.87 -0.26 -0.31
CA PRO A 135 14.23 0.30 -0.17
C PRO A 135 14.73 0.92 -1.47
N ASP A 136 14.47 0.27 -2.60
CA ASP A 136 14.76 0.78 -3.94
C ASP A 136 13.48 0.72 -4.82
N PRO A 137 12.67 1.79 -4.83
CA PRO A 137 11.46 1.83 -5.66
C PRO A 137 11.75 1.80 -7.17
N ALA A 138 12.95 2.23 -7.61
CA ALA A 138 13.33 2.16 -9.01
C ALA A 138 13.53 0.71 -9.44
N GLN A 139 14.20 -0.10 -8.60
CA GLN A 139 14.36 -1.54 -8.84
C GLN A 139 12.99 -2.26 -8.87
N GLY A 140 12.10 -1.92 -7.94
CA GLY A 140 10.74 -2.46 -7.95
C GLY A 140 10.00 -2.17 -9.26
N LEU A 141 10.04 -0.92 -9.71
CA LEU A 141 9.44 -0.53 -10.99
C LEU A 141 10.10 -1.22 -12.20
N HIS A 142 11.40 -1.47 -12.13
CA HIS A 142 12.10 -2.24 -13.17
C HIS A 142 11.57 -3.68 -13.26
N GLU A 143 11.39 -4.33 -12.11
CA GLU A 143 10.79 -5.66 -12.02
C GLU A 143 9.33 -5.67 -12.51
N PHE A 144 8.53 -4.65 -12.16
CA PHE A 144 7.16 -4.53 -12.66
C PHE A 144 7.13 -4.47 -14.19
N ARG A 145 8.05 -3.67 -14.79
CA ARG A 145 8.18 -3.60 -16.24
C ARG A 145 8.64 -4.91 -16.85
N ARG A 146 9.62 -5.60 -16.25
CA ARG A 146 10.17 -6.87 -16.75
C ARG A 146 9.10 -7.96 -16.84
N VAL A 147 8.26 -8.09 -15.81
CA VAL A 147 7.24 -9.15 -15.77
C VAL A 147 6.00 -8.84 -16.61
N LEU A 148 5.84 -7.60 -17.08
CA LEU A 148 4.77 -7.19 -17.98
C LEU A 148 5.02 -7.69 -19.39
N ARG A 149 3.97 -8.14 -20.06
CA ARG A 149 3.96 -8.36 -21.51
C ARG A 149 4.22 -7.04 -22.24
N PRO A 150 4.86 -7.07 -23.41
CA PRO A 150 5.09 -5.87 -24.20
C PRO A 150 3.79 -5.08 -24.43
N ARG A 151 3.88 -3.74 -24.33
CA ARG A 151 2.79 -2.80 -24.53
C ARG A 151 1.66 -2.87 -23.46
N ARG A 152 1.84 -3.62 -22.39
CA ARG A 152 0.92 -3.67 -21.24
C ARG A 152 1.35 -2.64 -20.18
N ARG A 153 0.52 -2.38 -19.17
CA ARG A 153 0.74 -1.28 -18.23
C ARG A 153 0.92 -1.74 -16.80
N ALA A 154 1.76 -0.99 -16.06
CA ALA A 154 1.73 -0.99 -14.61
C ALA A 154 1.02 0.26 -14.10
N ALA A 155 0.37 0.14 -12.94
CA ALA A 155 -0.15 1.26 -12.17
C ALA A 155 0.21 1.12 -10.70
N VAL A 156 0.67 2.22 -10.11
CA VAL A 156 1.03 2.32 -8.69
C VAL A 156 0.21 3.43 -8.03
N CYS A 157 -0.23 3.19 -6.80
CA CYS A 157 -0.91 4.19 -5.98
C CYS A 157 -0.08 4.46 -4.73
N VAL A 158 0.26 5.72 -4.50
CA VAL A 158 1.06 6.16 -3.35
C VAL A 158 0.40 7.35 -2.67
N VAL A 159 0.69 7.55 -1.38
CA VAL A 159 0.17 8.67 -0.61
C VAL A 159 0.74 9.99 -1.15
N SER A 160 -0.11 10.99 -1.29
CA SER A 160 0.26 12.36 -1.63
C SER A 160 0.93 13.07 -0.45
N THR A 161 0.98 14.40 -0.46
CA THR A 161 1.64 15.17 0.61
C THR A 161 0.90 15.07 1.95
N ARG A 162 1.59 15.43 3.04
CA ARG A 162 1.03 15.39 4.39
C ARG A 162 -0.24 16.22 4.53
N GLU A 163 -0.26 17.39 3.89
CA GLU A 163 -1.37 18.32 3.93
C GLU A 163 -2.59 17.78 3.19
N ARG A 164 -2.37 16.93 2.18
CA ARG A 164 -3.41 16.34 1.33
C ARG A 164 -3.86 14.96 1.79
N ALA A 165 -3.16 14.40 2.78
CA ALA A 165 -3.50 13.15 3.42
C ALA A 165 -3.48 13.32 4.96
N PRO A 166 -4.38 14.16 5.53
CA PRO A 166 -4.33 14.59 6.93
C PRO A 166 -4.42 13.42 7.92
N MET A 167 -5.07 12.32 7.56
CA MET A 167 -5.18 11.15 8.42
C MET A 167 -3.83 10.54 8.84
N TRP A 168 -2.78 10.73 8.05
CA TRP A 168 -1.40 10.35 8.43
C TRP A 168 -0.50 11.55 8.62
N GLY A 169 -0.76 12.61 7.86
CA GLY A 169 0.06 13.81 7.85
C GLY A 169 0.14 14.45 9.22
N VAL A 170 -1.01 14.57 9.90
CA VAL A 170 -1.09 15.14 11.27
C VAL A 170 -0.31 14.30 12.27
N LEU A 171 -0.52 12.98 12.28
CA LEU A 171 0.21 12.08 13.17
C LEU A 171 1.72 12.10 12.89
N ALA A 172 2.12 12.04 11.63
CA ALA A 172 3.53 12.05 11.25
C ALA A 172 4.23 13.35 11.67
N GLU A 173 3.57 14.50 11.52
CA GLU A 173 4.08 15.80 11.96
C GLU A 173 4.27 15.85 13.48
N ILE A 174 3.26 15.39 14.23
CA ILE A 174 3.31 15.36 15.70
C ILE A 174 4.42 14.42 16.16
N LEU A 175 4.45 13.18 15.65
CA LEU A 175 5.48 12.20 16.02
C LEU A 175 6.90 12.69 15.72
N THR A 176 7.11 13.46 14.65
CA THR A 176 8.42 14.03 14.31
C THR A 176 8.98 14.92 15.43
N ARG A 177 8.11 15.58 16.22
CA ARG A 177 8.52 16.40 17.38
C ARG A 177 8.85 15.56 18.61
N TYR A 178 8.14 14.45 18.79
CA TYR A 178 8.38 13.53 19.92
C TYR A 178 9.54 12.57 19.69
N LEU A 179 9.86 12.27 18.41
CA LEU A 179 10.85 11.30 17.98
C LEU A 179 11.75 11.90 16.88
N PRO A 180 12.56 12.94 17.20
CA PRO A 180 13.38 13.63 16.22
C PRO A 180 14.41 12.72 15.54
N ASP A 181 14.86 11.67 16.22
CA ASP A 181 15.83 10.69 15.68
C ASP A 181 15.19 9.66 14.72
N GLN A 182 13.86 9.64 14.60
CA GLN A 182 13.12 8.70 13.75
C GLN A 182 12.49 9.37 12.51
N GLN A 183 12.93 10.55 12.13
CA GLN A 183 12.32 11.32 11.04
C GLN A 183 12.26 10.57 9.71
N GLU A 184 13.29 9.79 9.37
CA GLU A 184 13.32 9.02 8.13
C GLU A 184 12.20 7.97 8.10
N VAL A 185 12.02 7.25 9.20
CA VAL A 185 10.97 6.25 9.37
C VAL A 185 9.57 6.87 9.28
N LEU A 186 9.37 8.02 9.93
CA LEU A 186 8.11 8.75 9.95
C LEU A 186 7.75 9.37 8.59
N ARG A 187 8.75 9.54 7.70
CA ARG A 187 8.55 10.05 6.34
C ARG A 187 8.30 8.97 5.30
N LEU A 188 8.53 7.69 5.61
CA LEU A 188 8.45 6.60 4.62
C LEU A 188 7.18 6.64 3.79
N ILE A 189 6.02 6.81 4.41
CA ILE A 189 4.73 6.86 3.73
C ILE A 189 4.62 7.99 2.69
N PHE A 190 5.42 9.06 2.83
CA PHE A 190 5.41 10.24 1.96
C PHE A 190 6.61 10.32 1.02
N THR A 191 7.44 9.27 0.93
CA THR A 191 8.66 9.29 0.12
C THR A 191 8.41 9.51 -1.36
N LEU A 192 7.25 9.12 -1.86
CA LEU A 192 6.83 9.26 -3.26
C LEU A 192 5.71 10.28 -3.45
N ALA A 193 5.51 11.21 -2.51
CA ALA A 193 4.45 12.22 -2.55
C ALA A 193 4.62 13.29 -3.65
N ASP A 194 5.82 13.42 -4.23
CA ASP A 194 6.10 14.33 -5.35
C ASP A 194 5.80 13.65 -6.69
N ALA A 195 4.83 14.19 -7.41
CA ALA A 195 4.39 13.64 -8.71
C ALA A 195 5.52 13.59 -9.75
N GLY A 196 6.37 14.61 -9.79
CA GLY A 196 7.52 14.65 -10.70
C GLY A 196 8.59 13.61 -10.34
N ARG A 197 8.76 13.30 -9.04
CA ARG A 197 9.63 12.20 -8.60
C ARG A 197 9.07 10.85 -9.07
N LEU A 198 7.78 10.62 -8.89
CA LEU A 198 7.13 9.37 -9.32
C LEU A 198 7.23 9.20 -10.84
N GLU A 199 7.02 10.27 -11.60
CA GLU A 199 7.17 10.27 -13.07
C GLU A 199 8.61 9.93 -13.49
N ARG A 200 9.62 10.55 -12.86
CA ARG A 200 11.04 10.24 -13.13
C ARG A 200 11.39 8.80 -12.80
N LEU A 201 10.88 8.23 -11.70
CA LEU A 201 11.11 6.83 -11.35
C LEU A 201 10.54 5.88 -12.41
N LEU A 202 9.32 6.14 -12.88
CA LEU A 202 8.71 5.35 -13.97
C LEU A 202 9.54 5.46 -15.26
N ALA A 203 9.98 6.67 -15.61
CA ALA A 203 10.81 6.89 -16.79
C ALA A 203 12.17 6.17 -16.68
N THR A 204 12.83 6.25 -15.53
CA THR A 204 14.11 5.57 -15.26
C THR A 204 13.97 4.04 -15.34
N ALA A 205 12.84 3.48 -14.88
CA ALA A 205 12.54 2.06 -15.03
C ALA A 205 12.22 1.64 -16.48
N GLY A 206 12.20 2.60 -17.43
CA GLY A 206 12.01 2.36 -18.86
C GLY A 206 10.55 2.30 -19.31
N PHE A 207 9.61 2.71 -18.47
CA PHE A 207 8.21 2.87 -18.89
C PHE A 207 8.05 4.02 -19.88
N ARG A 208 7.05 3.90 -20.76
CA ARG A 208 6.62 4.91 -21.73
C ARG A 208 5.17 5.29 -21.49
N GLU A 209 4.68 6.32 -22.22
CA GLU A 209 3.29 6.81 -22.05
C GLU A 209 2.92 6.97 -20.59
N ILE A 210 3.83 7.61 -19.83
CA ILE A 210 3.71 7.79 -18.38
C ILE A 210 2.64 8.83 -18.08
N SER A 211 1.84 8.54 -17.06
CA SER A 211 0.91 9.50 -16.47
C SER A 211 1.00 9.44 -14.94
N VAL A 212 0.91 10.61 -14.30
CA VAL A 212 0.77 10.71 -12.84
C VAL A 212 -0.43 11.61 -12.56
N THR A 213 -1.49 11.04 -12.02
CA THR A 213 -2.73 11.76 -11.69
C THR A 213 -2.91 11.88 -10.18
N ARG A 214 -3.66 12.89 -9.76
CA ARG A 214 -4.10 13.07 -8.38
C ARG A 214 -5.53 12.63 -8.24
N GLU A 215 -5.76 11.67 -7.36
CA GLU A 215 -7.08 11.18 -7.03
C GLU A 215 -7.43 11.57 -5.61
N THR A 216 -8.56 12.23 -5.43
CA THR A 216 -9.06 12.60 -4.10
C THR A 216 -10.35 11.86 -3.81
N ARG A 217 -10.41 11.24 -2.64
CA ARG A 217 -11.63 10.60 -2.13
C ARG A 217 -11.93 11.14 -0.74
N GLU A 218 -13.21 11.20 -0.42
CA GLU A 218 -13.68 11.51 0.92
C GLU A 218 -13.95 10.22 1.66
N HIS A 219 -13.48 10.14 2.91
CA HIS A 219 -13.78 9.06 3.82
C HIS A 219 -14.26 9.62 5.15
N SER A 220 -15.26 8.95 5.73
CA SER A 220 -15.91 9.38 6.96
C SER A 220 -15.83 8.29 8.01
N PHE A 221 -15.20 8.61 9.13
CA PHE A 221 -15.21 7.81 10.35
C PHE A 221 -16.39 8.21 11.23
N ALA A 222 -16.97 7.27 11.96
CA ALA A 222 -18.11 7.55 12.84
C ALA A 222 -17.77 8.52 13.99
N SER A 223 -16.49 8.53 14.41
CA SER A 223 -15.95 9.42 15.43
C SER A 223 -14.43 9.53 15.29
N PHE A 224 -13.78 10.36 16.10
CA PHE A 224 -12.33 10.35 16.25
C PHE A 224 -11.82 8.97 16.75
N ASP A 225 -12.51 8.33 17.66
CA ASP A 225 -12.09 7.04 18.19
C ASP A 225 -12.22 5.92 17.16
N ASP A 226 -13.23 5.96 16.27
CA ASP A 226 -13.37 5.07 15.14
C ASP A 226 -12.19 5.18 14.13
N TYR A 227 -11.62 6.37 13.99
CA TYR A 227 -10.38 6.58 13.23
C TYR A 227 -9.14 6.11 14.00
N TRP A 228 -9.06 6.43 15.31
CA TRP A 228 -7.84 6.30 16.09
C TRP A 228 -7.58 4.88 16.60
N ASP A 229 -8.59 4.21 17.17
CA ASP A 229 -8.40 2.93 17.83
C ASP A 229 -7.85 1.84 16.87
N PRO A 230 -8.33 1.70 15.61
CA PRO A 230 -7.71 0.80 14.66
C PRO A 230 -6.26 1.16 14.30
N LEU A 231 -5.91 2.45 14.32
CA LEU A 231 -4.55 2.91 14.04
C LEU A 231 -3.57 2.47 15.13
N GLU A 232 -3.98 2.43 16.40
CA GLU A 232 -3.13 1.94 17.50
C GLU A 232 -2.71 0.47 17.31
N GLU A 233 -3.51 -0.34 16.65
CA GLU A 233 -3.25 -1.76 16.38
C GLU A 233 -2.64 -2.00 15.00
N ALA A 234 -2.69 -1.01 14.11
CA ALA A 234 -2.29 -1.13 12.72
C ALA A 234 -0.82 -1.55 12.55
N PRO A 235 -0.50 -2.33 11.51
CA PRO A 235 0.86 -2.46 11.03
C PRO A 235 1.31 -1.13 10.41
N GLY A 236 2.60 -0.86 10.44
CA GLY A 236 3.20 0.30 9.78
C GLY A 236 4.02 1.18 10.70
N SER A 237 4.85 2.02 10.08
CA SER A 237 5.88 2.79 10.76
C SER A 237 5.32 3.82 11.76
N LEU A 238 4.25 4.52 11.40
CA LEU A 238 3.64 5.55 12.26
C LEU A 238 3.02 4.93 13.52
N ALA A 239 2.25 3.85 13.36
CA ALA A 239 1.63 3.15 14.48
C ALA A 239 2.68 2.53 15.41
N GLN A 240 3.75 1.96 14.87
CA GLN A 240 4.85 1.41 15.66
C GLN A 240 5.60 2.50 16.43
N ALA A 241 5.91 3.61 15.77
CA ALA A 241 6.57 4.75 16.40
C ALA A 241 5.71 5.31 17.56
N TYR A 242 4.39 5.42 17.35
CA TYR A 242 3.46 5.81 18.39
C TYR A 242 3.46 4.84 19.58
N ARG A 243 3.34 3.53 19.32
CA ARG A 243 3.33 2.50 20.38
C ARG A 243 4.65 2.41 21.17
N ALA A 244 5.77 2.83 20.58
CA ALA A 244 7.05 2.87 21.27
C ALA A 244 7.18 4.02 22.29
N LEU A 245 6.26 4.98 22.27
CA LEU A 245 6.25 6.08 23.24
C LEU A 245 5.75 5.59 24.62
N PRO A 246 6.26 6.17 25.73
CA PRO A 246 5.68 6.00 27.07
C PRO A 246 4.20 6.43 27.11
N ASP A 247 3.40 5.80 27.98
CA ASP A 247 1.95 6.00 28.06
C ASP A 247 1.53 7.48 28.16
N ALA A 248 2.18 8.26 29.01
CA ALA A 248 1.88 9.69 29.15
C ALA A 248 2.12 10.48 27.85
N ARG A 249 3.15 10.10 27.06
CA ARG A 249 3.40 10.71 25.76
C ARG A 249 2.40 10.24 24.70
N ARG A 250 1.99 8.97 24.74
CA ARG A 250 0.95 8.45 23.85
C ARG A 250 -0.37 9.21 24.03
N GLN A 251 -0.78 9.43 25.29
CA GLN A 251 -1.97 10.23 25.58
C GLN A 251 -1.86 11.67 25.07
N ALA A 252 -0.70 12.31 25.26
CA ALA A 252 -0.47 13.66 24.77
C ALA A 252 -0.53 13.72 23.23
N VAL A 253 0.08 12.76 22.53
CA VAL A 253 0.03 12.64 21.06
C VAL A 253 -1.41 12.44 20.58
N ARG A 254 -2.18 11.53 21.21
CA ARG A 254 -3.58 11.28 20.87
C ARG A 254 -4.43 12.54 20.97
N GLU A 255 -4.30 13.27 22.10
CA GLU A 255 -5.06 14.50 22.32
C GLU A 255 -4.67 15.62 21.35
N GLU A 256 -3.38 15.73 21.03
CA GLU A 256 -2.92 16.70 20.04
C GLU A 256 -3.43 16.37 18.62
N VAL A 257 -3.43 15.08 18.22
CA VAL A 257 -4.02 14.64 16.95
C VAL A 257 -5.52 14.93 16.94
N ARG A 258 -6.25 14.65 18.03
CA ARG A 258 -7.68 14.97 18.15
C ARG A 258 -7.92 16.47 17.92
N THR A 259 -7.17 17.32 18.62
CA THR A 259 -7.27 18.78 18.47
C THR A 259 -6.99 19.24 17.04
N ARG A 260 -5.97 18.68 16.40
CA ARG A 260 -5.59 19.04 15.02
C ARG A 260 -6.58 18.54 13.98
N LEU A 261 -7.30 17.45 14.26
CA LEU A 261 -8.33 16.91 13.36
C LEU A 261 -9.74 17.45 13.66
N ALA A 262 -9.96 18.17 14.75
CA ALA A 262 -11.26 18.76 15.07
C ALA A 262 -11.88 19.60 13.92
N PRO A 263 -11.13 20.37 13.11
CA PRO A 263 -11.70 21.08 11.97
C PRO A 263 -12.31 20.18 10.88
N PHE A 264 -12.04 18.87 10.90
CA PHE A 264 -12.61 17.88 9.99
C PHE A 264 -13.86 17.19 10.57
N GLU A 265 -14.30 17.58 11.78
CA GLU A 265 -15.54 17.05 12.37
C GLU A 265 -16.76 17.75 11.77
N VAL A 266 -17.69 16.96 11.26
CA VAL A 266 -18.97 17.39 10.71
C VAL A 266 -20.05 16.48 11.28
N ASP A 267 -21.02 17.05 11.96
CA ASP A 267 -22.15 16.33 12.59
C ASP A 267 -21.72 15.12 13.46
N GLY A 268 -20.65 15.29 14.23
CA GLY A 268 -20.07 14.26 15.10
C GLY A 268 -19.27 13.18 14.39
N ARG A 269 -19.09 13.29 13.08
CA ARG A 269 -18.28 12.39 12.26
C ARG A 269 -16.98 13.05 11.85
N LEU A 270 -15.90 12.29 11.77
CA LEU A 270 -14.63 12.77 11.24
C LEU A 270 -14.58 12.53 9.74
N VAL A 271 -14.71 13.61 8.95
CA VAL A 271 -14.76 13.54 7.48
C VAL A 271 -13.47 14.09 6.89
N MET A 272 -12.69 13.25 6.24
CA MET A 272 -11.40 13.63 5.67
C MET A 272 -11.33 13.38 4.17
N ARG A 273 -10.77 14.35 3.46
CA ARG A 273 -10.39 14.19 2.05
C ARG A 273 -8.97 13.65 1.99
N ILE A 274 -8.81 12.55 1.28
CA ILE A 274 -7.54 11.84 1.14
C ILE A 274 -7.13 11.93 -0.33
N GLU A 275 -5.94 12.46 -0.60
CA GLU A 275 -5.38 12.51 -1.95
C GLU A 275 -4.27 11.46 -2.10
N MET A 276 -4.33 10.73 -3.20
CA MET A 276 -3.30 9.79 -3.66
C MET A 276 -2.74 10.24 -5.00
N LEU A 277 -1.50 9.84 -5.28
CA LEU A 277 -0.93 9.87 -6.62
C LEU A 277 -1.09 8.49 -7.25
N ILE A 278 -1.62 8.45 -8.47
CA ILE A 278 -1.65 7.24 -9.29
C ILE A 278 -0.69 7.46 -10.45
N GLY A 279 0.43 6.73 -10.41
CA GLY A 279 1.40 6.69 -11.49
C GLY A 279 1.19 5.46 -12.36
N ALA A 280 1.19 5.62 -13.66
CA ALA A 280 1.09 4.50 -14.60
C ALA A 280 2.02 4.67 -15.79
N GLY A 281 2.43 3.55 -16.38
CA GLY A 281 3.28 3.55 -17.56
C GLY A 281 3.16 2.24 -18.35
N ARG A 282 3.52 2.31 -19.62
CA ARG A 282 3.49 1.19 -20.56
C ARG A 282 4.88 0.54 -20.68
N ALA A 283 4.95 -0.79 -20.66
CA ALA A 283 6.20 -1.57 -20.82
C ALA A 283 6.74 -1.56 -22.26
#